data_177589bb828542d547ba62089d1a9a89
#
_entry.id   177589bb828542d547ba62089d1a9a89
#
_cell.length_a   1.000
_cell.length_b   1.000
_cell.length_c   1.000
_cell.angle_alpha   90.00
_cell.angle_beta   90.00
_cell.angle_gamma   90.00
#
_symmetry.space_group_name_H-M   'P 1'
#
loop_
_entity.id
_entity.type
_entity.pdbx_description
1 polymer ?
#
loop_
_entity_poly.entity_id
_entity_poly.type
_entity_poly.pdbx_seq_one_letter_code
_entity_poly.pdbx_strand_id
1 'polypeptide(L)'
;MEEKKLDVNSIIGFGLIFVILIWVMYNSQQKEAAAQVKKAQQEQVEAKANPTQAKVVSTTEPETQKPVSDSVQVTQLKSSLGSFAYSATLPSAKAAFTTIENELVRLKIANKGGYIVEAEIKQFDQFTKDSGKKVQLIKDGNANFNIELKTNDNRTLNTKDLFFEPVLTKEGTNQVLTLRLKAGNTQYLEYRYVLKPNEYMLDF
;
A
#
# COMPACT_ATOMS: atom_id res chain seq x y z
N MET A 1 -44.05 -7.45 -46.75
CA MET A 1 -43.70 -7.43 -45.30
C MET A 1 -42.77 -8.61 -45.09
N GLU A 2 -41.48 -8.36 -44.99
CA GLU A 2 -40.48 -9.42 -44.72
C GLU A 2 -40.46 -9.71 -43.24
N GLU A 3 -40.86 -10.93 -42.88
CA GLU A 3 -40.70 -11.44 -41.50
C GLU A 3 -39.22 -11.66 -41.24
N LYS A 4 -38.61 -10.79 -40.40
CA LYS A 4 -37.26 -10.98 -39.86
C LYS A 4 -37.28 -12.22 -38.99
N LYS A 5 -36.77 -13.36 -39.47
CA LYS A 5 -36.46 -14.52 -38.69
C LYS A 5 -35.43 -14.17 -37.65
N LEU A 6 -35.81 -14.21 -36.40
CA LEU A 6 -34.92 -14.06 -35.26
C LEU A 6 -33.86 -15.16 -35.28
N ASP A 7 -32.60 -14.76 -35.38
CA ASP A 7 -31.48 -15.70 -35.47
C ASP A 7 -31.25 -16.34 -34.08
N VAL A 8 -31.39 -17.66 -34.02
CA VAL A 8 -31.33 -18.46 -32.77
C VAL A 8 -29.96 -18.24 -32.10
N ASN A 9 -28.90 -18.05 -32.85
CA ASN A 9 -27.56 -17.76 -32.35
C ASN A 9 -27.49 -16.37 -31.63
N SER A 10 -28.25 -15.41 -32.12
CA SER A 10 -28.37 -14.09 -31.52
C SER A 10 -29.11 -14.15 -30.18
N ILE A 11 -30.12 -14.96 -30.06
CA ILE A 11 -30.89 -15.17 -28.82
C ILE A 11 -30.02 -15.84 -27.75
N ILE A 12 -29.21 -16.83 -28.14
CA ILE A 12 -28.29 -17.53 -27.23
C ILE A 12 -27.20 -16.53 -26.74
N GLY A 13 -26.67 -15.68 -27.64
CA GLY A 13 -25.69 -14.66 -27.27
C GLY A 13 -26.24 -13.65 -26.28
N PHE A 14 -27.47 -13.16 -26.49
CA PHE A 14 -28.15 -12.25 -25.57
C PHE A 14 -28.43 -12.93 -24.21
N GLY A 15 -28.83 -14.20 -24.22
CA GLY A 15 -29.04 -14.97 -22.98
C GLY A 15 -27.79 -15.11 -22.15
N LEU A 16 -26.64 -15.38 -22.76
CA LEU A 16 -25.34 -15.45 -22.07
C LEU A 16 -24.93 -14.12 -21.45
N ILE A 17 -25.09 -13.03 -22.19
CA ILE A 17 -24.81 -11.68 -21.67
C ILE A 17 -25.69 -11.35 -20.45
N PHE A 18 -26.97 -11.72 -20.50
CA PHE A 18 -27.90 -11.49 -19.39
C PHE A 18 -27.50 -12.28 -18.13
N VAL A 19 -27.07 -13.52 -18.26
CA VAL A 19 -26.58 -14.33 -17.13
C VAL A 19 -25.34 -13.72 -16.51
N ILE A 20 -24.40 -13.23 -17.33
CA ILE A 20 -23.20 -12.56 -16.84
C ILE A 20 -23.54 -11.27 -16.11
N LEU A 21 -24.48 -10.46 -16.62
CA LEU A 21 -24.91 -9.21 -15.96
C LEU A 21 -25.60 -9.48 -14.62
N ILE A 22 -26.45 -10.51 -14.53
CA ILE A 22 -27.09 -10.91 -13.28
C ILE A 22 -26.04 -11.38 -12.27
N TRP A 23 -25.05 -12.15 -12.71
CA TRP A 23 -23.97 -12.61 -11.85
C TRP A 23 -23.10 -11.46 -11.32
N VAL A 24 -22.75 -10.49 -12.18
CA VAL A 24 -22.00 -9.27 -11.78
C VAL A 24 -22.82 -8.45 -10.80
N MET A 25 -24.12 -8.24 -11.05
CA MET A 25 -25.00 -7.50 -10.17
C MET A 25 -25.17 -8.16 -8.80
N TYR A 26 -25.30 -9.48 -8.76
CA TYR A 26 -25.38 -10.25 -7.52
C TYR A 26 -24.07 -10.18 -6.71
N ASN A 27 -22.92 -10.28 -7.39
CA ASN A 27 -21.61 -10.17 -6.75
C ASN A 27 -21.28 -8.74 -6.27
N SER A 28 -21.83 -7.72 -6.94
CA SER A 28 -21.69 -6.31 -6.55
C SER A 28 -22.48 -6.00 -5.27
N GLN A 29 -23.69 -6.54 -5.11
CA GLN A 29 -24.51 -6.32 -3.92
C GLN A 29 -23.86 -6.86 -2.64
N GLN A 30 -23.12 -7.97 -2.71
CA GLN A 30 -22.39 -8.50 -1.55
C GLN A 30 -21.24 -7.57 -1.09
N LYS A 31 -20.63 -6.83 -2.01
CA LYS A 31 -19.56 -5.86 -1.67
C LYS A 31 -20.13 -4.59 -1.02
N GLU A 32 -21.30 -4.14 -1.43
CA GLU A 32 -21.95 -2.97 -0.85
C GLU A 32 -22.53 -3.25 0.55
N ALA A 33 -23.05 -4.45 0.79
CA ALA A 33 -23.51 -4.87 2.13
C ALA A 33 -22.35 -4.91 3.14
N ALA A 34 -21.16 -5.39 2.72
CA ALA A 34 -19.96 -5.39 3.56
C ALA A 34 -19.41 -3.98 3.83
N ALA A 35 -19.61 -3.03 2.91
CA ALA A 35 -19.19 -1.64 3.07
C ALA A 35 -20.14 -0.85 3.99
N GLN A 36 -21.43 -1.13 3.96
CA GLN A 36 -22.43 -0.48 4.85
C GLN A 36 -22.29 -0.93 6.31
N VAL A 37 -21.96 -2.21 6.56
CA VAL A 37 -21.70 -2.70 7.92
C VAL A 37 -20.46 -2.03 8.52
N LYS A 38 -19.42 -1.76 7.72
CA LYS A 38 -18.23 -1.02 8.19
C LYS A 38 -18.50 0.46 8.47
N LYS A 39 -19.38 1.12 7.70
CA LYS A 39 -19.78 2.52 7.96
C LYS A 39 -20.64 2.65 9.22
N ALA A 40 -21.58 1.74 9.45
CA ALA A 40 -22.42 1.75 10.66
C ALA A 40 -21.62 1.49 11.95
N GLN A 41 -20.52 0.73 11.90
CA GLN A 41 -19.62 0.54 13.03
C GLN A 41 -18.72 1.76 13.31
N GLN A 42 -18.36 2.54 12.29
CA GLN A 42 -17.59 3.78 12.48
C GLN A 42 -18.43 4.91 13.08
N GLU A 43 -19.69 5.07 12.67
CA GLU A 43 -20.57 6.08 13.24
C GLU A 43 -20.93 5.85 14.73
N GLN A 44 -20.96 4.59 15.19
CA GLN A 44 -21.18 4.29 16.61
C GLN A 44 -19.97 4.55 17.52
N VAL A 45 -18.77 4.63 16.95
CA VAL A 45 -17.54 4.93 17.70
C VAL A 45 -17.35 6.44 17.87
N GLU A 46 -17.77 7.26 16.90
CA GLU A 46 -17.68 8.74 17.00
C GLU A 46 -18.71 9.39 17.92
N ALA A 47 -19.85 8.75 18.17
CA ALA A 47 -20.90 9.31 19.02
C ALA A 47 -20.65 9.16 20.55
N LYS A 48 -19.56 8.56 20.98
CA LYS A 48 -19.22 8.34 22.42
C LYS A 48 -17.97 9.03 22.92
N ALA A 49 -17.37 9.92 22.19
CA ALA A 49 -16.16 10.63 22.63
C ALA A 49 -16.33 12.15 22.59
N ASN A 50 -16.90 12.72 23.63
CA ASN A 50 -16.50 13.96 24.30
C ASN A 50 -17.40 14.21 25.55
N PRO A 51 -16.92 14.67 26.73
CA PRO A 51 -16.07 15.83 26.88
C PRO A 51 -15.01 15.80 28.01
N THR A 52 -13.99 16.65 27.85
CA THR A 52 -13.36 17.51 28.89
C THR A 52 -12.31 16.96 29.83
N GLN A 53 -11.08 17.41 29.53
CA GLN A 53 -9.96 17.89 30.39
C GLN A 53 -9.45 17.07 31.61
N ALA A 54 -8.20 16.98 31.58
CA ALA A 54 -7.15 17.32 32.58
C ALA A 54 -6.20 16.19 33.01
N LYS A 55 -4.97 16.27 32.55
CA LYS A 55 -3.70 16.28 33.32
C LYS A 55 -3.26 15.03 34.09
N VAL A 56 -2.00 14.69 33.82
CA VAL A 56 -0.94 14.10 34.68
C VAL A 56 -0.69 12.59 34.57
N VAL A 57 0.43 12.29 33.86
CA VAL A 57 1.57 11.40 34.23
C VAL A 57 1.28 10.18 35.11
N SER A 58 1.50 9.01 34.57
CA SER A 58 2.50 8.00 35.02
C SER A 58 2.28 6.66 34.33
N THR A 59 3.33 6.21 33.70
CA THR A 59 3.88 4.84 33.70
C THR A 59 2.96 3.73 34.17
N THR A 60 2.59 2.83 33.25
CA THR A 60 2.50 1.39 33.54
C THR A 60 2.57 0.59 32.23
N GLU A 61 3.36 -0.43 32.26
CA GLU A 61 3.76 -1.46 31.34
C GLU A 61 2.59 -2.19 30.66
N PRO A 62 2.80 -2.85 29.50
CA PRO A 62 1.73 -3.32 28.62
C PRO A 62 1.13 -4.64 29.11
N GLU A 63 -0.17 -4.64 29.30
CA GLU A 63 -0.92 -5.89 29.40
C GLU A 63 -0.94 -6.66 28.08
N THR A 64 -0.45 -7.86 28.17
CA THR A 64 -0.41 -8.94 27.20
C THR A 64 -1.81 -9.29 26.70
N GLN A 65 -2.20 -8.79 25.51
CA GLN A 65 -3.30 -9.39 24.78
C GLN A 65 -2.77 -10.61 24.02
N LYS A 66 -3.22 -11.79 24.46
CA LYS A 66 -2.96 -13.07 23.78
C LYS A 66 -3.55 -13.06 22.38
N PRO A 67 -2.77 -13.28 21.32
CA PRO A 67 -3.31 -13.50 19.99
C PRO A 67 -3.71 -14.97 19.82
N VAL A 68 -4.98 -15.20 19.71
CA VAL A 68 -5.52 -16.47 19.23
C VAL A 68 -5.56 -16.37 17.71
N SER A 69 -4.55 -16.81 17.03
CA SER A 69 -4.41 -17.27 15.63
C SER A 69 -3.06 -16.99 14.96
N ASP A 70 -2.00 -16.59 15.68
CA ASP A 70 -0.70 -16.26 15.05
C ASP A 70 -0.04 -17.46 14.35
N SER A 71 -0.21 -18.67 14.84
CA SER A 71 0.47 -19.84 14.29
C SER A 71 -0.02 -20.24 12.90
N VAL A 72 -1.32 -20.09 12.62
CA VAL A 72 -1.90 -20.43 11.30
C VAL A 72 -1.51 -19.37 10.27
N GLN A 73 -1.58 -18.10 10.63
CA GLN A 73 -1.19 -16.99 9.74
C GLN A 73 0.30 -17.03 9.41
N VAL A 74 1.16 -17.26 10.40
CA VAL A 74 2.61 -17.41 10.20
C VAL A 74 2.93 -18.59 9.31
N THR A 75 2.22 -19.70 9.45
CA THR A 75 2.39 -20.88 8.59
C THR A 75 1.98 -20.61 7.15
N GLN A 76 0.86 -19.90 6.93
CA GLN A 76 0.44 -19.48 5.60
C GLN A 76 1.43 -18.49 4.96
N LEU A 77 1.93 -17.52 5.71
CA LEU A 77 2.96 -16.60 5.23
C LEU A 77 4.24 -17.33 4.84
N LYS A 78 4.70 -18.28 5.65
CA LYS A 78 5.87 -19.12 5.33
C LYS A 78 5.64 -19.97 4.08
N SER A 79 4.44 -20.51 3.89
CA SER A 79 4.11 -21.30 2.69
C SER A 79 4.07 -20.46 1.43
N SER A 80 3.68 -19.18 1.48
CA SER A 80 3.59 -18.28 0.34
C SER A 80 4.87 -17.48 0.08
N LEU A 81 5.54 -16.99 1.12
CA LEU A 81 6.67 -16.05 1.01
C LEU A 81 8.04 -16.69 1.35
N GLY A 82 8.06 -17.96 1.79
CA GLY A 82 9.30 -18.62 2.20
C GLY A 82 9.98 -17.86 3.34
N SER A 83 11.29 -17.65 3.23
CA SER A 83 12.08 -16.89 4.22
C SER A 83 11.63 -15.44 4.37
N PHE A 84 11.11 -14.81 3.32
CA PHE A 84 10.60 -13.42 3.37
C PHE A 84 9.31 -13.25 4.17
N ALA A 85 8.67 -14.35 4.61
CA ALA A 85 7.63 -14.30 5.62
C ALA A 85 8.07 -13.58 6.90
N TYR A 86 9.38 -13.61 7.21
CA TYR A 86 9.94 -12.86 8.34
C TYR A 86 9.62 -11.37 8.25
N SER A 87 9.81 -10.74 7.08
CA SER A 87 9.48 -9.32 6.88
C SER A 87 8.00 -9.02 7.09
N ALA A 88 7.12 -9.96 6.71
CA ALA A 88 5.68 -9.81 6.87
C ALA A 88 5.20 -9.95 8.34
N THR A 89 6.03 -10.48 9.24
CA THR A 89 5.74 -10.57 10.69
C THR A 89 6.23 -9.36 11.49
N LEU A 90 6.98 -8.45 10.86
CA LEU A 90 7.51 -7.27 11.55
C LEU A 90 6.42 -6.20 11.78
N PRO A 91 6.55 -5.34 12.81
CA PRO A 91 5.64 -4.22 13.04
C PRO A 91 5.53 -3.26 11.84
N SER A 92 6.55 -3.21 10.99
CA SER A 92 6.60 -2.45 9.73
C SER A 92 5.79 -3.05 8.59
N ALA A 93 5.27 -4.29 8.73
CA ALA A 93 4.47 -4.99 7.72
C ALA A 93 3.04 -4.45 7.61
N LYS A 94 2.92 -3.16 7.38
CA LYS A 94 1.67 -2.44 7.18
C LYS A 94 1.83 -1.40 6.08
N ALA A 95 0.73 -1.10 5.39
CA ALA A 95 0.71 -0.05 4.39
C ALA A 95 0.95 1.32 5.08
N ALA A 96 2.18 1.79 4.98
CA ALA A 96 2.65 3.06 5.50
C ALA A 96 3.61 3.70 4.50
N PHE A 97 3.92 4.97 4.71
CA PHE A 97 4.76 5.75 3.82
C PHE A 97 5.85 6.45 4.64
N THR A 98 7.01 6.61 4.03
CA THR A 98 8.10 7.42 4.55
C THR A 98 8.36 8.57 3.58
N THR A 99 8.47 9.79 4.09
CA THR A 99 8.77 10.98 3.28
C THR A 99 10.21 11.38 3.48
N ILE A 100 10.91 11.65 2.37
CA ILE A 100 12.20 12.33 2.35
C ILE A 100 12.06 13.59 1.49
N GLU A 101 12.68 14.70 1.91
CA GLU A 101 12.56 15.96 1.19
C GLU A 101 13.80 16.86 1.40
N ASN A 102 14.06 17.64 0.38
CA ASN A 102 14.99 18.76 0.45
C ASN A 102 14.28 20.06 0.05
N GLU A 103 15.00 21.11 -0.28
CA GLU A 103 14.47 22.43 -0.68
C GLU A 103 13.72 22.37 -2.01
N LEU A 104 14.06 21.40 -2.87
CA LEU A 104 13.59 21.31 -4.26
C LEU A 104 12.50 20.25 -4.46
N VAL A 105 12.61 19.13 -3.78
CA VAL A 105 11.72 17.95 -3.99
C VAL A 105 11.19 17.39 -2.68
N ARG A 106 10.00 16.80 -2.76
CA ARG A 106 9.40 15.95 -1.72
C ARG A 106 9.06 14.61 -2.35
N LEU A 107 9.54 13.54 -1.74
CA LEU A 107 9.35 12.17 -2.20
C LEU A 107 8.67 11.35 -1.10
N LYS A 108 7.62 10.62 -1.46
CA LYS A 108 6.91 9.71 -0.56
C LYS A 108 7.11 8.29 -1.04
N ILE A 109 7.65 7.46 -0.19
CA ILE A 109 8.03 6.08 -0.48
C ILE A 109 7.12 5.14 0.31
N ALA A 110 6.57 4.13 -0.35
CA ALA A 110 5.72 3.14 0.31
C ALA A 110 6.53 2.03 0.98
N ASN A 111 6.13 1.60 2.18
CA ASN A 111 6.71 0.42 2.83
C ASN A 111 6.39 -0.86 2.05
N LYS A 112 5.19 -0.95 1.46
CA LYS A 112 4.86 -2.03 0.54
C LYS A 112 5.46 -1.74 -0.82
N GLY A 113 6.31 -2.62 -1.28
CA GLY A 113 7.00 -2.48 -2.56
C GLY A 113 8.29 -1.67 -2.50
N GLY A 114 8.47 -0.81 -1.50
CA GLY A 114 9.69 -0.03 -1.31
C GLY A 114 9.95 1.03 -2.38
N TYR A 115 8.95 1.51 -3.12
CA TYR A 115 9.12 2.42 -4.25
C TYR A 115 8.44 3.78 -4.03
N ILE A 116 8.82 4.76 -4.84
CA ILE A 116 8.28 6.13 -4.78
C ILE A 116 6.85 6.13 -5.33
N VAL A 117 5.90 6.59 -4.53
CA VAL A 117 4.47 6.68 -4.88
C VAL A 117 4.01 8.12 -5.11
N GLU A 118 4.75 9.10 -4.58
CA GLU A 118 4.53 10.51 -4.85
C GLU A 118 5.89 11.22 -5.00
N ALA A 119 6.00 12.09 -6.00
CA ALA A 119 7.15 12.97 -6.19
C ALA A 119 6.67 14.36 -6.59
N GLU A 120 6.92 15.33 -5.74
CA GLU A 120 6.54 16.73 -5.89
C GLU A 120 7.76 17.61 -6.09
N ILE A 121 7.73 18.51 -7.08
CA ILE A 121 8.71 19.56 -7.28
C ILE A 121 8.22 20.82 -6.55
N LYS A 122 8.94 21.24 -5.50
CA LYS A 122 8.48 22.29 -4.58
C LYS A 122 8.55 23.70 -5.17
N GLN A 123 9.41 23.94 -6.15
CA GLN A 123 9.65 25.29 -6.70
C GLN A 123 8.78 25.62 -7.91
N PHE A 124 8.10 24.63 -8.52
CA PHE A 124 7.31 24.86 -9.72
C PHE A 124 5.83 24.62 -9.45
N ASP A 125 5.00 25.54 -9.96
CA ASP A 125 3.56 25.40 -9.92
C ASP A 125 3.05 24.70 -11.18
N GLN A 126 1.91 24.03 -11.08
CA GLN A 126 1.25 23.43 -12.23
C GLN A 126 0.81 24.52 -13.23
N PHE A 127 0.75 24.15 -14.51
CA PHE A 127 0.40 25.08 -15.58
C PHE A 127 -0.99 25.74 -15.40
N THR A 128 -1.90 25.11 -14.67
CA THR A 128 -3.22 25.70 -14.39
C THR A 128 -3.02 26.96 -13.54
N LYS A 129 -3.30 28.10 -14.16
CA LYS A 129 -3.17 29.42 -13.55
C LYS A 129 -3.92 29.48 -12.22
N ASP A 130 -3.28 30.03 -11.21
CA ASP A 130 -3.84 30.26 -9.88
C ASP A 130 -4.27 28.98 -9.13
N SER A 131 -3.80 27.80 -9.55
CA SER A 131 -4.11 26.54 -8.86
C SER A 131 -3.48 26.44 -7.47
N GLY A 132 -2.35 27.14 -7.24
CA GLY A 132 -1.53 27.03 -6.03
C GLY A 132 -0.94 25.62 -5.81
N LYS A 133 -1.11 24.73 -6.78
CA LYS A 133 -0.64 23.33 -6.69
C LYS A 133 0.74 23.17 -7.29
N LYS A 134 1.58 22.46 -6.59
CA LYS A 134 2.94 22.15 -7.06
C LYS A 134 2.93 21.07 -8.14
N VAL A 135 3.99 21.09 -8.97
CA VAL A 135 4.17 20.05 -9.99
C VAL A 135 4.40 18.71 -9.32
N GLN A 136 3.61 17.72 -9.69
CA GLN A 136 3.75 16.34 -9.25
C GLN A 136 4.17 15.47 -10.43
N LEU A 137 5.35 14.87 -10.32
CA LEU A 137 5.89 13.95 -11.34
C LEU A 137 5.31 12.55 -11.16
N ILE A 138 5.16 12.14 -9.89
CA ILE A 138 4.58 10.85 -9.51
C ILE A 138 3.40 11.12 -8.59
N LYS A 139 2.24 10.57 -8.97
CA LYS A 139 0.99 10.60 -8.19
C LYS A 139 -0.03 9.59 -8.75
N ASP A 140 -1.01 9.27 -7.94
CA ASP A 140 -2.21 8.49 -8.36
C ASP A 140 -1.86 7.16 -9.06
N GLY A 141 -0.73 6.53 -8.66
CA GLY A 141 -0.31 5.24 -9.19
C GLY A 141 0.31 5.29 -10.60
N ASN A 142 0.75 6.46 -11.10
CA ASN A 142 1.40 6.59 -12.42
C ASN A 142 2.85 6.06 -12.44
N ALA A 143 3.40 5.62 -11.31
CA ALA A 143 4.70 4.97 -11.23
C ALA A 143 4.56 3.54 -10.73
N ASN A 144 5.36 2.64 -11.26
CA ASN A 144 5.44 1.25 -10.85
C ASN A 144 6.90 0.80 -10.85
N PHE A 145 7.29 0.11 -9.78
CA PHE A 145 8.60 -0.50 -9.66
C PHE A 145 8.45 -1.90 -9.06
N ASN A 146 9.08 -2.89 -9.67
CA ASN A 146 9.05 -4.26 -9.21
C ASN A 146 10.35 -4.98 -9.58
N ILE A 147 10.88 -5.74 -8.64
CA ILE A 147 11.92 -6.72 -8.88
C ILE A 147 11.33 -8.10 -8.64
N GLU A 148 11.51 -9.00 -9.58
CA GLU A 148 11.17 -10.40 -9.45
C GLU A 148 12.30 -11.15 -8.75
N LEU A 149 12.00 -11.73 -7.58
CA LEU A 149 12.96 -12.49 -6.78
C LEU A 149 12.70 -13.98 -6.96
N LYS A 150 13.72 -14.70 -7.43
CA LYS A 150 13.72 -16.17 -7.42
C LYS A 150 14.41 -16.66 -6.16
N THR A 151 13.68 -17.42 -5.36
CA THR A 151 14.18 -17.97 -4.10
C THR A 151 14.74 -19.39 -4.30
N ASN A 152 15.58 -19.85 -3.38
CA ASN A 152 16.18 -21.18 -3.46
C ASN A 152 15.17 -22.34 -3.39
N ASP A 153 13.96 -22.08 -2.88
CA ASP A 153 12.85 -23.02 -2.82
C ASP A 153 11.90 -22.91 -4.03
N ASN A 154 12.43 -22.43 -5.17
CA ASN A 154 11.74 -22.31 -6.47
C ASN A 154 10.49 -21.42 -6.46
N ARG A 155 10.42 -20.42 -5.60
CA ARG A 155 9.36 -19.42 -5.65
C ARG A 155 9.78 -18.21 -6.46
N THR A 156 8.81 -17.60 -7.09
CA THR A 156 8.94 -16.27 -7.71
C THR A 156 8.12 -15.29 -6.90
N LEU A 157 8.78 -14.29 -6.31
CA LEU A 157 8.16 -13.24 -5.50
C LEU A 157 8.33 -11.89 -6.18
N ASN A 158 7.29 -11.07 -6.13
CA ASN A 158 7.33 -9.70 -6.64
C ASN A 158 7.54 -8.73 -5.47
N THR A 159 8.60 -7.93 -5.53
CA THR A 159 8.91 -6.98 -4.44
C THR A 159 7.80 -5.98 -4.18
N LYS A 160 7.03 -5.60 -5.19
CA LYS A 160 5.88 -4.70 -5.07
C LYS A 160 4.80 -5.18 -4.10
N ASP A 161 4.73 -6.49 -3.84
CA ASP A 161 3.74 -7.12 -2.98
C ASP A 161 4.25 -7.34 -1.54
N LEU A 162 5.54 -7.09 -1.30
CA LEU A 162 6.22 -7.37 -0.05
C LEU A 162 6.40 -6.12 0.81
N PHE A 163 6.50 -6.31 2.12
CA PHE A 163 6.70 -5.22 3.08
C PHE A 163 8.17 -5.05 3.43
N PHE A 164 8.64 -3.83 3.31
CA PHE A 164 9.98 -3.41 3.68
C PHE A 164 9.95 -2.68 5.02
N GLU A 165 11.01 -2.84 5.79
CA GLU A 165 11.23 -2.08 7.01
C GLU A 165 11.99 -0.78 6.69
N PRO A 166 11.39 0.40 6.87
CA PRO A 166 12.04 1.68 6.60
C PRO A 166 12.91 2.12 7.77
N VAL A 167 14.08 2.64 7.44
CA VAL A 167 14.98 3.32 8.38
C VAL A 167 15.44 4.61 7.75
N LEU A 168 15.03 5.76 8.31
CA LEU A 168 15.44 7.07 7.86
C LEU A 168 16.61 7.56 8.73
N THR A 169 17.71 7.93 8.09
CA THR A 169 18.92 8.44 8.75
C THR A 169 19.43 9.68 8.03
N LYS A 170 20.40 10.35 8.66
CA LYS A 170 21.19 11.42 8.02
C LYS A 170 22.64 10.99 7.93
N GLU A 171 23.23 11.13 6.74
CA GLU A 171 24.67 10.95 6.50
C GLU A 171 25.25 12.30 6.07
N GLY A 172 25.89 12.98 7.00
CA GLY A 172 26.26 14.38 6.80
C GLY A 172 25.02 15.26 6.60
N THR A 173 24.92 15.89 5.42
CA THR A 173 23.76 16.71 5.04
C THR A 173 22.70 15.93 4.27
N ASN A 174 22.99 14.69 3.85
CA ASN A 174 22.11 13.89 3.03
C ASN A 174 21.04 13.21 3.88
N GLN A 175 19.81 13.13 3.35
CA GLN A 175 18.80 12.23 3.89
C GLN A 175 18.95 10.86 3.23
N VAL A 176 19.02 9.82 4.04
CA VAL A 176 19.18 8.44 3.60
C VAL A 176 18.01 7.61 4.12
N LEU A 177 17.22 7.11 3.21
CA LEU A 177 16.15 6.14 3.51
C LEU A 177 16.60 4.76 3.06
N THR A 178 16.73 3.86 4.01
CA THR A 178 17.02 2.45 3.79
C THR A 178 15.74 1.65 4.00
N LEU A 179 15.39 0.82 3.04
CA LEU A 179 14.23 -0.07 3.08
C LEU A 179 14.73 -1.52 2.99
N ARG A 180 14.50 -2.31 4.03
CA ARG A 180 14.98 -3.69 4.11
C ARG A 180 13.84 -4.70 4.03
N LEU A 181 13.89 -5.54 3.02
CA LEU A 181 13.07 -6.75 2.92
C LEU A 181 13.83 -7.90 3.56
N LYS A 182 13.46 -8.27 4.78
CA LYS A 182 14.20 -9.21 5.61
C LYS A 182 13.76 -10.66 5.38
N ALA A 183 14.73 -11.53 5.16
CA ALA A 183 14.55 -12.99 5.16
C ALA A 183 14.93 -13.63 6.51
N GLY A 184 15.44 -12.82 7.44
CA GLY A 184 15.89 -13.18 8.77
C GLY A 184 16.56 -11.99 9.45
N ASN A 185 17.27 -12.22 10.55
CA ASN A 185 17.95 -11.15 11.29
C ASN A 185 19.12 -10.53 10.53
N THR A 186 19.83 -11.31 9.72
CA THR A 186 21.07 -10.89 9.03
C THR A 186 20.96 -10.91 7.51
N GLN A 187 19.91 -11.51 6.95
CA GLN A 187 19.72 -11.65 5.51
C GLN A 187 18.59 -10.75 5.06
N TYR A 188 18.86 -9.87 4.10
CA TYR A 188 17.86 -8.93 3.56
C TYR A 188 18.23 -8.46 2.16
N LEU A 189 17.23 -8.04 1.41
CA LEU A 189 17.36 -7.19 0.24
C LEU A 189 17.19 -5.74 0.72
N GLU A 190 18.06 -4.85 0.28
CA GLU A 190 18.04 -3.44 0.68
C GLU A 190 17.84 -2.53 -0.53
N TYR A 191 16.91 -1.59 -0.40
CA TYR A 191 16.79 -0.42 -1.25
C TYR A 191 17.29 0.78 -0.45
N ARG A 192 18.21 1.54 -1.04
CA ARG A 192 18.83 2.69 -0.37
C ARG A 192 18.67 3.93 -1.21
N TYR A 193 17.85 4.85 -0.74
CA TYR A 193 17.60 6.15 -1.35
C TYR A 193 18.42 7.21 -0.66
N VAL A 194 19.20 8.00 -1.42
CA VAL A 194 20.00 9.11 -0.89
C VAL A 194 19.57 10.40 -1.57
N LEU A 195 19.02 11.33 -0.78
CA LEU A 195 18.61 12.64 -1.23
C LEU A 195 19.58 13.69 -0.66
N LYS A 196 20.29 14.38 -1.57
CA LYS A 196 21.23 15.44 -1.24
C LYS A 196 20.54 16.79 -1.13
N PRO A 197 21.07 17.75 -0.34
CA PRO A 197 20.56 19.12 -0.31
C PRO A 197 20.67 19.79 -1.68
N ASN A 198 19.68 20.60 -2.04
CA ASN A 198 19.67 21.40 -3.28
C ASN A 198 19.89 20.60 -4.58
N GLU A 199 19.55 19.30 -4.59
CA GLU A 199 19.59 18.47 -5.79
C GLU A 199 18.21 17.91 -6.10
N TYR A 200 17.88 17.84 -7.42
CA TYR A 200 16.69 17.13 -7.91
C TYR A 200 16.94 15.62 -8.08
N MET A 201 18.21 15.24 -8.14
CA MET A 201 18.61 13.84 -8.35
C MET A 201 18.51 13.06 -7.04
N LEU A 202 18.02 11.86 -7.16
CA LEU A 202 17.96 10.86 -6.09
C LEU A 202 18.88 9.70 -6.47
N ASP A 203 19.82 9.37 -5.61
CA ASP A 203 20.65 8.17 -5.78
C ASP A 203 19.88 6.96 -5.23
N PHE A 204 19.92 5.83 -5.99
CA PHE A 204 19.24 4.57 -5.66
C PHE A 204 20.20 3.38 -5.85
#